data_f5bce4dc3499aa0dafcb34551a295888
#
_entry.id   f5bce4dc3499aa0dafcb34551a295888
#
_cell.length_a   1.000
_cell.length_b   1.000
_cell.length_c   1.000
_cell.angle_alpha   90.00
_cell.angle_beta   90.00
_cell.angle_gamma   90.00
#
_symmetry.space_group_name_H-M   'P 1'
#
loop_
_entity.id
_entity.type
_entity.pdbx_description
1 polymer ?
#
loop_
_entity_poly.entity_id
_entity_poly.type
_entity_poly.pdbx_seq_one_letter_code
_entity_poly.pdbx_strand_id
1 'polypeptide(L)'
;SGDSMIGDYICDGDVAIIKKQSNYKSHDIVAVRVDNDEFTLKRVEKHDDWVSLIPSNPNFPIKRLKAHRIEIVGRYLGLVRKG
;
A
#
# COMPACT_ATOMS: atom_id res chain seq x y z
N SER A 1 5.74 6.71 -6.61
CA SER A 1 6.82 6.12 -7.33
C SER A 1 7.20 4.77 -6.78
N GLY A 2 7.98 4.05 -7.56
CA GLY A 2 8.26 2.65 -7.32
C GLY A 2 9.13 2.30 -6.12
N ASP A 3 9.75 3.29 -5.44
CA ASP A 3 10.75 3.01 -4.40
C ASP A 3 10.21 3.06 -2.98
N SER A 4 8.94 3.41 -2.78
CA SER A 4 8.40 3.63 -1.42
C SER A 4 8.35 2.35 -0.58
N MET A 5 8.36 1.18 -1.20
CA MET A 5 8.28 -0.13 -0.52
C MET A 5 9.57 -0.94 -0.61
N ILE A 6 10.69 -0.31 -0.96
CA ILE A 6 11.99 -1.00 -1.05
C ILE A 6 12.40 -1.64 0.27
N GLY A 7 12.01 -1.06 1.41
CA GLY A 7 12.29 -1.66 2.72
C GLY A 7 11.68 -3.06 2.91
N ASP A 8 10.64 -3.40 2.13
CA ASP A 8 10.06 -4.74 2.08
C ASP A 8 10.51 -5.52 0.82
N TYR A 9 11.59 -5.07 0.18
CA TYR A 9 12.15 -5.69 -1.03
C TYR A 9 11.20 -5.68 -2.22
N ILE A 10 10.26 -4.73 -2.26
CA ILE A 10 9.34 -4.55 -3.38
C ILE A 10 9.89 -3.44 -4.26
N CYS A 11 10.28 -3.79 -5.48
CA CYS A 11 10.93 -2.88 -6.41
C CYS A 11 9.97 -2.45 -7.51
N ASP A 12 10.29 -1.30 -8.12
CA ASP A 12 9.56 -0.86 -9.30
C ASP A 12 9.67 -1.91 -10.42
N GLY A 13 8.58 -2.14 -11.12
CA GLY A 13 8.52 -3.16 -12.16
C GLY A 13 8.18 -4.56 -11.68
N ASP A 14 8.15 -4.82 -10.36
CA ASP A 14 7.65 -6.08 -9.83
C ASP A 14 6.17 -6.24 -10.09
N VAL A 15 5.73 -7.48 -10.31
CA VAL A 15 4.30 -7.80 -10.44
C VAL A 15 3.79 -8.29 -9.10
N ALA A 16 2.92 -7.53 -8.49
CA ALA A 16 2.35 -7.85 -7.17
C ALA A 16 1.16 -8.80 -7.32
N ILE A 17 1.09 -9.77 -6.42
CA ILE A 17 -0.04 -10.69 -6.30
C ILE A 17 -0.92 -10.18 -5.17
N ILE A 18 -2.16 -9.85 -5.49
CA ILE A 18 -3.10 -9.23 -4.56
C ILE A 18 -4.32 -10.14 -4.40
N LYS A 19 -4.68 -10.42 -3.15
CA LYS A 19 -5.95 -11.06 -2.84
C LYS A 19 -7.00 -9.96 -2.67
N LYS A 20 -8.03 -9.98 -3.49
CA LYS A 20 -9.11 -8.99 -3.43
C LYS A 20 -9.90 -9.17 -2.13
N GLN A 21 -9.79 -8.21 -1.25
CA GLN A 21 -10.51 -8.16 0.03
C GLN A 21 -10.44 -6.75 0.58
N SER A 22 -11.41 -6.36 1.39
CA SER A 22 -11.44 -5.02 2.00
C SER A 22 -10.89 -4.99 3.42
N ASN A 23 -10.85 -6.13 4.12
CA ASN A 23 -10.33 -6.20 5.48
C ASN A 23 -8.83 -6.48 5.47
N TYR A 24 -8.14 -5.96 6.47
CA TYR A 24 -6.69 -6.08 6.59
C TYR A 24 -6.29 -5.85 8.04
N LYS A 25 -5.08 -6.28 8.38
CA LYS A 25 -4.46 -6.03 9.68
C LYS A 25 -3.39 -4.95 9.53
N SER A 26 -3.03 -4.29 10.62
CA SER A 26 -2.12 -3.15 10.60
C SER A 26 -0.73 -3.47 10.03
N HIS A 27 -0.28 -4.72 10.13
CA HIS A 27 1.01 -5.13 9.59
C HIS A 27 0.94 -5.62 8.13
N ASP A 28 -0.26 -5.75 7.57
CA ASP A 28 -0.41 -6.19 6.19
C ASP A 28 -0.01 -5.08 5.23
N ILE A 29 0.59 -5.48 4.11
CA ILE A 29 0.76 -4.59 2.96
C ILE A 29 -0.50 -4.72 2.12
N VAL A 30 -1.10 -3.61 1.77
CA VAL A 30 -2.34 -3.58 1.00
C VAL A 30 -2.18 -2.76 -0.28
N ALA A 31 -2.93 -3.16 -1.29
CA ALA A 31 -3.11 -2.36 -2.48
C ALA A 31 -4.20 -1.34 -2.18
N VAL A 32 -3.83 -0.08 -2.21
CA VAL A 32 -4.71 1.03 -1.88
C VAL A 32 -4.76 2.01 -3.06
N ARG A 33 -5.93 2.55 -3.31
CA ARG A 33 -6.13 3.59 -4.33
C ARG A 33 -6.57 4.87 -3.64
N VAL A 34 -5.95 5.97 -4.00
CA VAL A 34 -6.26 7.30 -3.47
C VAL A 34 -6.96 8.10 -4.55
N ASP A 35 -8.14 8.66 -4.24
CA ASP A 35 -8.91 9.54 -5.14
C ASP A 35 -9.14 8.93 -6.54
N ASN A 36 -9.36 7.61 -6.61
CA ASN A 36 -9.56 6.87 -7.87
C ASN A 36 -8.34 6.89 -8.80
N ASP A 37 -7.18 7.20 -8.28
CA ASP A 37 -5.93 7.19 -9.02
C ASP A 37 -5.31 5.78 -9.06
N GLU A 38 -4.05 5.66 -9.44
CA GLU A 38 -3.36 4.39 -9.53
C GLU A 38 -3.23 3.70 -8.17
N PHE A 39 -3.07 2.40 -8.19
CA PHE A 39 -2.78 1.63 -6.99
C PHE A 39 -1.39 1.92 -6.46
N THR A 40 -1.27 1.86 -5.15
CA THR A 40 0.02 1.84 -4.48
C THR A 40 -0.01 0.75 -3.40
N LEU A 41 1.15 0.20 -3.06
CA LEU A 41 1.29 -0.76 -1.98
C LEU A 41 1.79 -0.01 -0.75
N LYS A 42 1.06 -0.10 0.35
CA LYS A 42 1.39 0.56 1.61
C LYS A 42 0.88 -0.26 2.78
N ARG A 43 1.43 -0.04 3.96
CA ARG A 43 0.74 -0.39 5.19
C ARG A 43 -0.21 0.74 5.53
N VAL A 44 -1.34 0.41 6.15
CA VAL A 44 -2.39 1.38 6.45
C VAL A 44 -2.72 1.29 7.93
N GLU A 45 -2.69 2.43 8.60
CA GLU A 45 -3.20 2.58 9.97
C GLU A 45 -4.42 3.48 9.96
N LYS A 46 -5.49 3.02 10.60
CA LYS A 46 -6.74 3.77 10.66
C LYS A 46 -6.86 4.46 12.01
N HIS A 47 -7.21 5.74 11.99
CA HIS A 47 -7.41 6.57 13.17
C HIS A 47 -8.72 7.35 13.00
N ASP A 48 -9.84 6.79 13.46
CA ASP A 48 -11.17 7.36 13.26
C ASP A 48 -11.47 7.56 11.77
N ASP A 49 -11.65 8.81 11.33
CA ASP A 49 -11.92 9.11 9.91
C ASP A 49 -10.67 9.47 9.12
N TRP A 50 -9.49 9.28 9.71
CA TRP A 50 -8.20 9.47 9.06
C TRP A 50 -7.50 8.14 8.86
N VAL A 51 -6.66 8.08 7.85
CA VAL A 51 -5.75 6.94 7.63
C VAL A 51 -4.34 7.45 7.38
N SER A 52 -3.38 6.65 7.84
CA SER A 52 -1.96 6.87 7.51
C SER A 52 -1.53 5.82 6.50
N LEU A 53 -0.95 6.25 5.41
CA LEU A 53 -0.32 5.38 4.42
C LEU A 53 1.17 5.35 4.69
N ILE A 54 1.69 4.19 5.06
CA ILE A 54 3.04 4.05 5.60
C ILE A 54 3.92 3.32 4.60
N PRO A 55 4.93 4.01 4.01
CA PRO A 55 5.91 3.35 3.16
C PRO A 55 6.93 2.60 4.02
N SER A 56 7.57 1.59 3.44
CA SER A 56 8.66 0.89 4.11
C SER A 56 10.02 1.54 3.88
N ASN A 57 10.12 2.45 2.92
CA ASN A 57 11.34 3.22 2.68
C ASN A 57 11.32 4.48 3.54
N PRO A 58 12.26 4.67 4.48
CA PRO A 58 12.26 5.82 5.37
C PRO A 58 12.49 7.16 4.67
N ASN A 59 12.95 7.15 3.43
CA ASN A 59 13.11 8.38 2.63
C ASN A 59 11.79 8.89 2.05
N PHE A 60 10.71 8.13 2.18
CA PHE A 60 9.38 8.52 1.72
C PHE A 60 8.52 8.90 2.92
N PRO A 61 7.71 9.95 2.82
CA PRO A 61 6.90 10.39 3.96
C PRO A 61 5.69 9.50 4.19
N ILE A 62 5.24 9.45 5.45
CA ILE A 62 3.94 8.93 5.80
C ILE A 62 2.90 9.96 5.35
N LYS A 63 1.87 9.52 4.63
CA LYS A 63 0.78 10.38 4.20
C LYS A 63 -0.44 10.16 5.08
N ARG A 64 -1.03 11.23 5.56
CA ARG A 64 -2.31 11.21 6.28
C ARG A 64 -3.40 11.73 5.41
N LEU A 65 -4.47 10.96 5.27
CA LEU A 65 -5.59 11.29 4.40
C LEU A 65 -6.90 10.98 5.12
N LYS A 66 -7.97 11.68 4.73
CA LYS A 66 -9.32 11.30 5.15
C LYS A 66 -9.63 9.90 4.60
N ALA A 67 -10.27 9.07 5.41
CA ALA A 67 -10.53 7.67 5.05
C ALA A 67 -11.38 7.55 3.78
N HIS A 68 -12.29 8.50 3.53
CA HIS A 68 -13.16 8.46 2.35
C HIS A 68 -12.41 8.63 1.03
N ARG A 69 -11.16 9.11 1.08
CA ARG A 69 -10.35 9.31 -0.12
C ARG A 69 -9.66 8.05 -0.60
N ILE A 70 -9.61 7.01 0.23
CA ILE A 70 -8.90 5.78 -0.13
C ILE A 70 -9.87 4.62 -0.33
N GLU A 71 -9.44 3.71 -1.18
CA GLU A 71 -10.12 2.43 -1.41
C GLU A 71 -9.10 1.32 -1.15
N ILE A 72 -9.45 0.37 -0.28
CA ILE A 72 -8.66 -0.82 -0.07
C ILE A 72 -9.05 -1.82 -1.15
N VAL A 73 -8.11 -2.12 -2.05
CA VAL A 73 -8.37 -3.02 -3.17
C VAL A 73 -8.11 -4.47 -2.80
N GLY A 74 -7.07 -4.71 -2.03
CA GLY A 74 -6.76 -6.07 -1.61
C GLY A 74 -5.51 -6.15 -0.76
N ARG A 75 -5.21 -7.37 -0.31
CA ARG A 75 -4.04 -7.66 0.51
C ARG A 75 -2.92 -8.19 -0.37
N TYR A 76 -1.73 -7.67 -0.16
CA TYR A 76 -0.53 -8.12 -0.85
C TYR A 76 -0.14 -9.52 -0.36
N LEU A 77 0.06 -10.45 -1.26
CA LEU A 77 0.46 -11.82 -0.95
C LEU A 77 1.92 -12.11 -1.32
N GLY A 78 2.44 -11.43 -2.30
CA GLY A 78 3.79 -11.68 -2.80
C GLY A 78 3.99 -11.04 -4.15
N LEU A 79 5.13 -11.27 -4.76
CA LEU A 79 5.46 -10.70 -6.05
C LEU A 79 6.07 -11.72 -6.99
N VAL A 80 6.00 -11.38 -8.28
CA VAL A 80 6.76 -12.06 -9.34
C VAL A 80 7.72 -11.04 -9.93
N ARG A 81 8.97 -11.41 -10.02
CA ARG A 81 10.02 -10.56 -10.56
C ARG A 81 10.61 -11.23 -11.78
N LYS A 82 10.78 -10.46 -12.83
CA LYS A 82 11.50 -10.95 -14.02
C LYS A 82 12.97 -11.12 -13.68
N GLY A 83 13.43 -12.30 -13.87
CA GLY A 83 14.81 -12.69 -13.58
C GLY A 83 15.82 -12.10 -14.53
#